data_0e880466673d96275f9fc67e6bc2c78c
#
_entry.id   0e880466673d96275f9fc67e6bc2c78c
#
_cell.length_a   1.000
_cell.length_b   1.000
_cell.length_c   1.000
_cell.angle_alpha   90.00
_cell.angle_beta   90.00
_cell.angle_gamma   90.00
#
_symmetry.space_group_name_H-M   'P 1'
#
loop_
_entity.id
_entity.type
_entity.pdbx_description
1 polymer ?
#
loop_
_entity_poly.entity_id
_entity_poly.type
_entity_poly.pdbx_seq_one_letter_code
_entity_poly.pdbx_strand_id
1 'polypeptide(L)'
;MRDFVSVRNLGVRYGSGRILDGVGLDIAEGEFVVLLGPSGCGKSTLLNAIAGLIETDDGEVVIAGHDVTFEEPSKRGIAMVFQSYALYPRMTVAQNLSFGLRVARRPRVEIEAAVSKAASLLHLTELLGRRPSELSGGQRQRVAIGRALVRSVPVFLFDEPLSNLDAKLGNELRVEIKKLHQQLGSTIIYVTHDQVEAMTLADRIAVMKNGVIQQFDTPEEIYRRPVNRFVAEFIGSPTMNFIDGVVEISDGNVGLRVGDHRFALEPATLGSTPDDGAPATLALRPEAVHVSRSPGAAREAAQVTVTEPMGPETIVWSDWAGNSLSSRISDSSDIQPGGEVFLDFDLSSASLFDRADGRRL
;
A
#
# COMPACT_ATOMS: atom_id res chain seq x y z
N MET A 1 -10.08 -16.20 -13.28
CA MET A 1 -10.70 -16.29 -11.93
C MET A 1 -12.01 -15.52 -11.99
N ARG A 2 -13.05 -15.94 -11.25
CA ARG A 2 -14.28 -15.11 -11.16
C ARG A 2 -14.04 -14.04 -10.12
N ASP A 3 -14.41 -12.78 -10.44
CA ASP A 3 -14.36 -11.66 -9.51
C ASP A 3 -15.33 -11.95 -8.35
N PHE A 4 -14.81 -11.89 -7.13
CA PHE A 4 -15.57 -12.16 -5.92
C PHE A 4 -16.17 -10.90 -5.30
N VAL A 5 -15.38 -9.81 -5.30
CA VAL A 5 -15.87 -8.47 -5.03
C VAL A 5 -15.59 -7.62 -6.25
N SER A 6 -16.61 -6.99 -6.82
CA SER A 6 -16.47 -6.11 -7.98
C SER A 6 -17.12 -4.76 -7.65
N VAL A 7 -16.36 -3.71 -7.85
CA VAL A 7 -16.81 -2.31 -7.76
C VAL A 7 -16.73 -1.73 -9.16
N ARG A 8 -17.82 -1.17 -9.67
CA ARG A 8 -17.88 -0.65 -11.03
C ARG A 8 -18.36 0.77 -11.07
N ASN A 9 -17.55 1.66 -11.64
CA ASN A 9 -17.85 3.07 -11.84
C ASN A 9 -18.41 3.77 -10.59
N LEU A 10 -17.87 3.44 -9.41
CA LEU A 10 -18.40 3.91 -8.14
C LEU A 10 -18.10 5.39 -7.94
N GLY A 11 -19.14 6.17 -7.68
CA GLY A 11 -19.08 7.59 -7.37
C GLY A 11 -19.68 7.90 -6.00
N VAL A 12 -19.01 8.78 -5.24
CA VAL A 12 -19.50 9.28 -3.94
C VAL A 12 -19.24 10.77 -3.84
N ARG A 13 -20.26 11.53 -3.39
CA ARG A 13 -20.19 12.98 -3.18
C ARG A 13 -20.51 13.35 -1.74
N TYR A 14 -19.81 14.36 -1.22
CA TYR A 14 -20.18 15.05 0.00
C TYR A 14 -20.39 16.53 -0.30
N GLY A 15 -21.63 16.99 -0.21
CA GLY A 15 -22.01 18.35 -0.62
C GLY A 15 -21.68 18.57 -2.10
N SER A 16 -20.85 19.57 -2.41
CA SER A 16 -20.41 19.85 -3.80
C SER A 16 -19.16 19.09 -4.22
N GLY A 17 -18.50 18.39 -3.30
CA GLY A 17 -17.21 17.70 -3.56
C GLY A 17 -17.41 16.25 -3.95
N ARG A 18 -16.84 15.82 -5.09
CA ARG A 18 -16.74 14.41 -5.48
C ARG A 18 -15.53 13.78 -4.78
N ILE A 19 -15.79 12.78 -3.95
CA ILE A 19 -14.74 12.08 -3.16
C ILE A 19 -14.27 10.83 -3.86
N LEU A 20 -15.19 10.10 -4.51
CA LEU A 20 -14.85 9.00 -5.41
C LEU A 20 -15.38 9.32 -6.79
N ASP A 21 -14.56 9.09 -7.81
CA ASP A 21 -14.85 9.42 -9.19
C ASP A 21 -14.64 8.22 -10.12
N GLY A 22 -15.72 7.49 -10.39
CA GLY A 22 -15.69 6.37 -11.32
C GLY A 22 -14.77 5.22 -10.92
N VAL A 23 -14.67 4.92 -9.63
CA VAL A 23 -13.76 3.88 -9.12
C VAL A 23 -14.19 2.51 -9.60
N GLY A 24 -13.25 1.77 -10.22
CA GLY A 24 -13.39 0.36 -10.59
C GLY A 24 -12.35 -0.50 -9.88
N LEU A 25 -12.78 -1.65 -9.33
CA LEU A 25 -11.93 -2.57 -8.59
C LEU A 25 -12.51 -3.98 -8.63
N ASP A 26 -11.77 -4.95 -9.16
CA ASP A 26 -12.14 -6.36 -9.20
C ASP A 26 -11.18 -7.18 -8.34
N ILE A 27 -11.73 -7.90 -7.35
CA ILE A 27 -10.99 -8.66 -6.35
C ILE A 27 -11.40 -10.13 -6.46
N ALA A 28 -10.42 -11.01 -6.53
CA ALA A 28 -10.64 -12.45 -6.58
C ALA A 28 -11.02 -13.03 -5.20
N GLU A 29 -11.65 -14.22 -5.19
CA GLU A 29 -11.93 -14.93 -3.94
C GLU A 29 -10.61 -15.30 -3.23
N GLY A 30 -10.56 -15.02 -1.92
CA GLY A 30 -9.39 -15.30 -1.08
C GLY A 30 -8.24 -14.32 -1.25
N GLU A 31 -8.39 -13.25 -2.01
CA GLU A 31 -7.35 -12.26 -2.27
C GLU A 31 -7.23 -11.26 -1.12
N PHE A 32 -5.99 -10.86 -0.81
CA PHE A 32 -5.69 -9.77 0.12
C PHE A 32 -5.39 -8.50 -0.69
N VAL A 33 -6.34 -7.58 -0.75
CA VAL A 33 -6.18 -6.30 -1.45
C VAL A 33 -5.95 -5.16 -0.46
N VAL A 34 -4.95 -4.33 -0.72
CA VAL A 34 -4.67 -3.13 0.08
C VAL A 34 -5.04 -1.88 -0.71
N LEU A 35 -5.85 -1.02 -0.09
CA LEU A 35 -6.10 0.35 -0.57
C LEU A 35 -5.06 1.27 0.07
N LEU A 36 -4.16 1.81 -0.74
CA LEU A 36 -3.03 2.63 -0.32
C LEU A 36 -3.11 4.02 -0.94
N GLY A 37 -2.68 5.06 -0.23
CA GLY A 37 -2.66 6.43 -0.75
C GLY A 37 -2.59 7.48 0.36
N PRO A 38 -2.39 8.75 0.02
CA PRO A 38 -2.32 9.84 0.99
C PRO A 38 -3.62 10.03 1.76
N SER A 39 -3.54 10.73 2.90
CA SER A 39 -4.73 11.07 3.68
C SER A 39 -5.74 11.87 2.84
N GLY A 40 -7.02 11.54 2.98
CA GLY A 40 -8.09 12.22 2.24
C GLY A 40 -8.28 11.80 0.78
N CYS A 41 -7.55 10.82 0.24
CA CYS A 41 -7.71 10.38 -1.15
C CYS A 41 -8.94 9.49 -1.42
N GLY A 42 -9.77 9.15 -0.41
CA GLY A 42 -11.01 8.40 -0.59
C GLY A 42 -10.98 6.93 -0.15
N LYS A 43 -9.88 6.39 0.42
CA LYS A 43 -9.75 4.96 0.83
C LYS A 43 -10.85 4.49 1.77
N SER A 44 -11.02 5.16 2.92
CA SER A 44 -12.06 4.80 3.90
C SER A 44 -13.46 5.05 3.34
N THR A 45 -13.64 6.03 2.44
CA THR A 45 -14.90 6.25 1.73
C THR A 45 -15.22 5.05 0.83
N LEU A 46 -14.26 4.56 0.04
CA LEU A 46 -14.43 3.36 -0.78
C LEU A 46 -14.75 2.13 0.08
N LEU A 47 -14.01 1.94 1.18
CA LEU A 47 -14.26 0.84 2.11
C LEU A 47 -15.68 0.92 2.71
N ASN A 48 -16.11 2.11 3.13
CA ASN A 48 -17.43 2.34 3.70
C ASN A 48 -18.56 2.15 2.67
N ALA A 49 -18.34 2.51 1.40
CA ALA A 49 -19.27 2.25 0.31
C ALA A 49 -19.43 0.74 0.06
N ILE A 50 -18.33 -0.01 0.02
CA ILE A 50 -18.35 -1.49 -0.07
C ILE A 50 -19.08 -2.09 1.13
N ALA A 51 -18.87 -1.53 2.33
CA ALA A 51 -19.54 -1.96 3.54
C ALA A 51 -21.05 -1.61 3.60
N GLY A 52 -21.52 -0.67 2.76
CA GLY A 52 -22.90 -0.14 2.81
C GLY A 52 -23.15 0.79 3.99
N LEU A 53 -22.09 1.39 4.52
CA LEU A 53 -22.18 2.38 5.61
C LEU A 53 -22.44 3.79 5.09
N ILE A 54 -22.24 4.03 3.81
CA ILE A 54 -22.56 5.26 3.09
C ILE A 54 -23.28 4.90 1.80
N GLU A 55 -24.14 5.80 1.34
CA GLU A 55 -24.81 5.72 0.04
C GLU A 55 -23.84 6.11 -1.07
N THR A 56 -24.01 5.51 -2.24
CA THR A 56 -23.25 5.81 -3.46
C THR A 56 -24.14 6.60 -4.41
N ASP A 57 -23.57 7.59 -5.09
CA ASP A 57 -24.29 8.41 -6.08
C ASP A 57 -24.35 7.70 -7.44
N ASP A 58 -23.29 6.98 -7.79
CA ASP A 58 -23.14 6.28 -9.06
C ASP A 58 -22.47 4.92 -8.84
N GLY A 59 -22.67 3.99 -9.80
CA GLY A 59 -21.98 2.70 -9.87
C GLY A 59 -22.64 1.59 -9.06
N GLU A 60 -21.94 0.45 -9.01
CA GLU A 60 -22.44 -0.75 -8.36
C GLU A 60 -21.36 -1.46 -7.54
N VAL A 61 -21.80 -2.19 -6.50
CA VAL A 61 -20.98 -3.08 -5.67
C VAL A 61 -21.57 -4.48 -5.74
N VAL A 62 -20.79 -5.44 -6.24
CA VAL A 62 -21.17 -6.84 -6.35
C VAL A 62 -20.29 -7.67 -5.43
N ILE A 63 -20.88 -8.54 -4.58
CA ILE A 63 -20.16 -9.45 -3.70
C ILE A 63 -20.68 -10.87 -3.95
N ALA A 64 -19.77 -11.81 -4.21
CA ALA A 64 -20.11 -13.21 -4.51
C ALA A 64 -21.16 -13.35 -5.63
N GLY A 65 -21.12 -12.48 -6.65
CA GLY A 65 -22.05 -12.47 -7.76
C GLY A 65 -23.41 -11.81 -7.49
N HIS A 66 -23.63 -11.26 -6.30
CA HIS A 66 -24.86 -10.56 -5.92
C HIS A 66 -24.62 -9.05 -5.89
N ASP A 67 -25.47 -8.28 -6.55
CA ASP A 67 -25.49 -6.83 -6.41
C ASP A 67 -25.98 -6.47 -5.00
N VAL A 68 -25.11 -5.81 -4.24
CA VAL A 68 -25.36 -5.40 -2.86
C VAL A 68 -25.36 -3.87 -2.68
N THR A 69 -25.39 -3.13 -3.79
CA THR A 69 -25.25 -1.67 -3.80
C THR A 69 -26.20 -0.99 -2.82
N PHE A 70 -27.47 -1.41 -2.80
CA PHE A 70 -28.51 -0.85 -1.93
C PHE A 70 -28.86 -1.76 -0.74
N GLU A 71 -28.10 -2.84 -0.51
CA GLU A 71 -28.32 -3.72 0.62
C GLU A 71 -27.74 -3.14 1.91
N GLU A 72 -28.46 -3.36 3.02
CA GLU A 72 -27.97 -3.00 4.36
C GLU A 72 -26.64 -3.74 4.68
N PRO A 73 -25.71 -3.13 5.46
CA PRO A 73 -24.43 -3.74 5.83
C PRO A 73 -24.56 -5.17 6.41
N SER A 74 -25.65 -5.42 7.15
CA SER A 74 -25.91 -6.71 7.79
C SER A 74 -26.15 -7.85 6.80
N LYS A 75 -26.56 -7.54 5.57
CA LYS A 75 -26.93 -8.49 4.52
C LYS A 75 -25.83 -8.71 3.48
N ARG A 76 -24.75 -7.88 3.48
CA ARG A 76 -23.68 -7.94 2.48
C ARG A 76 -22.69 -9.09 2.67
N GLY A 77 -22.81 -9.89 3.72
CA GLY A 77 -21.87 -11.00 3.98
C GLY A 77 -20.47 -10.55 4.36
N ILE A 78 -20.34 -9.40 5.00
CA ILE A 78 -19.04 -8.78 5.37
C ILE A 78 -18.85 -8.68 6.88
N ALA A 79 -17.61 -8.56 7.32
CA ALA A 79 -17.25 -8.11 8.67
C ALA A 79 -16.21 -6.99 8.59
N MET A 80 -16.36 -5.97 9.45
CA MET A 80 -15.50 -4.79 9.43
C MET A 80 -14.77 -4.60 10.76
N VAL A 81 -13.48 -4.27 10.67
CA VAL A 81 -12.62 -3.83 11.76
C VAL A 81 -12.35 -2.35 11.57
N PHE A 82 -12.80 -1.54 12.52
CA PHE A 82 -12.68 -0.08 12.48
C PHE A 82 -11.35 0.39 13.08
N GLN A 83 -10.85 1.51 12.62
CA GLN A 83 -9.66 2.19 13.13
C GLN A 83 -9.71 2.43 14.66
N SER A 84 -10.88 2.79 15.19
CA SER A 84 -11.12 3.01 16.61
C SER A 84 -11.33 1.73 17.43
N TYR A 85 -11.18 0.55 16.79
CA TYR A 85 -11.52 -0.78 17.32
C TYR A 85 -13.03 -0.97 17.60
N ALA A 86 -13.77 0.09 17.89
CA ALA A 86 -15.21 0.13 18.16
C ALA A 86 -15.68 -0.96 19.16
N LEU A 87 -14.88 -1.25 20.21
CA LEU A 87 -15.21 -2.23 21.23
C LEU A 87 -16.30 -1.69 22.17
N TYR A 88 -17.18 -2.57 22.64
CA TYR A 88 -18.17 -2.24 23.65
C TYR A 88 -17.49 -2.12 25.02
N PRO A 89 -17.35 -0.92 25.59
CA PRO A 89 -16.45 -0.67 26.74
C PRO A 89 -16.92 -1.34 28.05
N ARG A 90 -18.22 -1.59 28.18
CA ARG A 90 -18.82 -2.23 29.37
C ARG A 90 -18.87 -3.74 29.30
N MET A 91 -18.55 -4.31 28.14
CA MET A 91 -18.55 -5.77 27.92
C MET A 91 -17.16 -6.33 28.10
N THR A 92 -17.07 -7.57 28.58
CA THR A 92 -15.83 -8.35 28.62
C THR A 92 -15.36 -8.71 27.20
N VAL A 93 -14.13 -9.22 27.06
CA VAL A 93 -13.62 -9.76 25.80
C VAL A 93 -14.55 -10.84 25.25
N ALA A 94 -14.93 -11.83 26.07
CA ALA A 94 -15.86 -12.88 25.68
C ALA A 94 -17.22 -12.33 25.21
N GLN A 95 -17.73 -11.30 25.88
CA GLN A 95 -18.97 -10.64 25.49
C GLN A 95 -18.84 -9.85 24.21
N ASN A 96 -17.70 -9.14 23.99
CA ASN A 96 -17.41 -8.44 22.73
C ASN A 96 -17.37 -9.45 21.57
N LEU A 97 -16.63 -10.54 21.71
CA LEU A 97 -16.52 -11.58 20.68
C LEU A 97 -17.89 -12.20 20.35
N SER A 98 -18.68 -12.55 21.37
CA SER A 98 -19.96 -13.24 21.19
C SER A 98 -21.12 -12.33 20.76
N PHE A 99 -20.99 -11.00 20.83
CA PHE A 99 -22.11 -10.06 20.68
C PHE A 99 -22.87 -10.26 19.36
N GLY A 100 -22.18 -10.28 18.23
CA GLY A 100 -22.81 -10.42 16.91
C GLY A 100 -23.56 -11.74 16.74
N LEU A 101 -22.99 -12.84 17.25
CA LEU A 101 -23.63 -14.15 17.21
C LEU A 101 -24.86 -14.23 18.11
N ARG A 102 -24.83 -13.56 19.27
CA ARG A 102 -25.98 -13.46 20.19
C ARG A 102 -27.11 -12.65 19.57
N VAL A 103 -26.81 -11.53 18.91
CA VAL A 103 -27.79 -10.73 18.16
C VAL A 103 -28.42 -11.57 17.03
N ALA A 104 -27.60 -12.38 16.33
CA ALA A 104 -28.06 -13.32 15.32
C ALA A 104 -28.77 -14.54 15.87
N ARG A 105 -29.00 -14.61 17.21
CA ARG A 105 -29.68 -15.70 17.93
C ARG A 105 -29.12 -17.10 17.64
N ARG A 106 -27.78 -17.19 17.45
CA ARG A 106 -27.14 -18.50 17.25
C ARG A 106 -27.24 -19.37 18.53
N PRO A 107 -27.25 -20.71 18.39
CA PRO A 107 -27.19 -21.60 19.52
C PRO A 107 -25.99 -21.35 20.43
N ARG A 108 -26.18 -21.50 21.75
CA ARG A 108 -25.11 -21.23 22.74
C ARG A 108 -23.85 -22.07 22.48
N VAL A 109 -23.97 -23.29 22.07
CA VAL A 109 -22.87 -24.20 21.76
C VAL A 109 -22.05 -23.68 20.59
N GLU A 110 -22.69 -23.16 19.53
CA GLU A 110 -21.98 -22.53 18.38
C GLU A 110 -21.25 -21.29 18.81
N ILE A 111 -21.86 -20.43 19.65
CA ILE A 111 -21.23 -19.20 20.15
C ILE A 111 -19.99 -19.55 20.97
N GLU A 112 -20.08 -20.49 21.90
CA GLU A 112 -18.98 -20.92 22.76
C GLU A 112 -17.83 -21.49 21.91
N ALA A 113 -18.12 -22.32 20.93
CA ALA A 113 -17.12 -22.87 19.99
C ALA A 113 -16.43 -21.79 19.14
N ALA A 114 -17.20 -20.85 18.56
CA ALA A 114 -16.66 -19.77 17.76
C ALA A 114 -15.78 -18.81 18.58
N VAL A 115 -16.22 -18.46 19.80
CA VAL A 115 -15.44 -17.60 20.70
C VAL A 115 -14.16 -18.30 21.14
N SER A 116 -14.21 -19.58 21.49
CA SER A 116 -13.04 -20.36 21.88
C SER A 116 -12.02 -20.45 20.74
N LYS A 117 -12.49 -20.73 19.51
CA LYS A 117 -11.64 -20.78 18.33
C LYS A 117 -10.95 -19.44 18.07
N ALA A 118 -11.71 -18.33 18.07
CA ALA A 118 -11.16 -17.01 17.85
C ALA A 118 -10.21 -16.57 18.97
N ALA A 119 -10.54 -16.87 20.22
CA ALA A 119 -9.69 -16.56 21.37
C ALA A 119 -8.37 -17.33 21.34
N SER A 120 -8.38 -18.59 20.97
CA SER A 120 -7.17 -19.40 20.80
C SER A 120 -6.29 -18.87 19.68
N LEU A 121 -6.90 -18.59 18.51
CA LEU A 121 -6.19 -18.10 17.31
C LEU A 121 -5.48 -16.75 17.54
N LEU A 122 -6.10 -15.88 18.36
CA LEU A 122 -5.61 -14.52 18.63
C LEU A 122 -4.91 -14.37 19.99
N HIS A 123 -4.63 -15.49 20.68
CA HIS A 123 -4.00 -15.49 22.01
C HIS A 123 -4.76 -14.66 23.04
N LEU A 124 -6.09 -14.74 23.06
CA LEU A 124 -6.98 -13.98 23.95
C LEU A 124 -7.57 -14.82 25.09
N THR A 125 -7.28 -16.12 25.17
CA THR A 125 -7.91 -17.07 26.08
C THR A 125 -7.87 -16.60 27.54
N GLU A 126 -6.69 -16.16 28.01
CA GLU A 126 -6.50 -15.67 29.37
C GLU A 126 -7.12 -14.28 29.62
N LEU A 127 -7.58 -13.62 28.57
CA LEU A 127 -8.13 -12.27 28.62
C LEU A 127 -9.65 -12.23 28.50
N LEU A 128 -10.32 -13.37 28.30
CA LEU A 128 -11.76 -13.46 28.03
C LEU A 128 -12.64 -12.77 29.08
N GLY A 129 -12.20 -12.75 30.34
CA GLY A 129 -12.92 -12.09 31.46
C GLY A 129 -12.66 -10.58 31.58
N ARG A 130 -11.63 -10.04 30.91
CA ARG A 130 -11.24 -8.63 31.01
C ARG A 130 -12.15 -7.71 30.21
N ARG A 131 -12.17 -6.43 30.57
CA ARG A 131 -12.85 -5.37 29.81
C ARG A 131 -11.83 -4.60 28.95
N PRO A 132 -12.26 -3.88 27.91
CA PRO A 132 -11.39 -3.11 27.04
C PRO A 132 -10.47 -2.11 27.76
N SER A 133 -10.91 -1.54 28.89
CA SER A 133 -10.10 -0.62 29.71
C SER A 133 -8.89 -1.28 30.40
N GLU A 134 -8.92 -2.62 30.52
CA GLU A 134 -7.88 -3.42 31.17
C GLU A 134 -6.90 -4.03 30.17
N LEU A 135 -7.02 -3.66 28.87
CA LEU A 135 -6.24 -4.21 27.75
C LEU A 135 -5.26 -3.19 27.18
N SER A 136 -4.11 -3.68 26.72
CA SER A 136 -3.21 -2.88 25.88
C SER A 136 -3.81 -2.55 24.51
N GLY A 137 -3.20 -1.62 23.74
CA GLY A 137 -3.64 -1.28 22.39
C GLY A 137 -3.76 -2.51 21.48
N GLY A 138 -2.70 -3.31 21.40
CA GLY A 138 -2.68 -4.52 20.58
C GLY A 138 -3.66 -5.60 21.05
N GLN A 139 -3.89 -5.73 22.37
CA GLN A 139 -4.91 -6.64 22.87
C GLN A 139 -6.31 -6.18 22.46
N ARG A 140 -6.60 -4.87 22.54
CA ARG A 140 -7.89 -4.31 22.05
C ARG A 140 -8.08 -4.59 20.57
N GLN A 141 -7.03 -4.44 19.78
CA GLN A 141 -7.09 -4.72 18.36
C GLN A 141 -7.35 -6.20 18.07
N ARG A 142 -6.64 -7.13 18.73
CA ARG A 142 -6.92 -8.56 18.59
C ARG A 142 -8.38 -8.88 18.94
N VAL A 143 -8.96 -8.23 19.94
CA VAL A 143 -10.40 -8.39 20.28
C VAL A 143 -11.27 -7.87 19.13
N ALA A 144 -10.93 -6.73 18.49
CA ALA A 144 -11.69 -6.20 17.36
C ALA A 144 -11.64 -7.14 16.13
N ILE A 145 -10.45 -7.67 15.82
CA ILE A 145 -10.27 -8.70 14.78
C ILE A 145 -11.07 -9.96 15.14
N GLY A 146 -10.97 -10.45 16.37
CA GLY A 146 -11.70 -11.62 16.84
C GLY A 146 -13.22 -11.47 16.72
N ARG A 147 -13.75 -10.26 17.02
CA ARG A 147 -15.17 -9.95 16.85
C ARG A 147 -15.61 -10.04 15.38
N ALA A 148 -14.73 -9.70 14.44
CA ALA A 148 -14.99 -9.90 13.02
C ALA A 148 -14.96 -11.40 12.66
N LEU A 149 -13.93 -12.12 13.10
CA LEU A 149 -13.69 -13.53 12.76
C LEU A 149 -14.79 -14.51 13.21
N VAL A 150 -15.39 -14.28 14.38
CA VAL A 150 -16.46 -15.15 14.88
C VAL A 150 -17.69 -15.20 13.96
N ARG A 151 -17.83 -14.22 13.05
CA ARG A 151 -18.97 -14.16 12.10
C ARG A 151 -18.85 -15.13 10.93
N SER A 152 -17.66 -15.68 10.66
CA SER A 152 -17.40 -16.60 9.54
C SER A 152 -17.97 -16.08 8.20
N VAL A 153 -17.59 -14.87 7.83
CA VAL A 153 -17.99 -14.23 6.57
C VAL A 153 -16.92 -14.40 5.50
N PRO A 154 -17.28 -14.34 4.22
CA PRO A 154 -16.32 -14.49 3.13
C PRO A 154 -15.44 -13.25 2.89
N VAL A 155 -15.87 -12.05 3.31
CA VAL A 155 -15.14 -10.78 3.10
C VAL A 155 -14.89 -10.06 4.41
N PHE A 156 -13.64 -9.68 4.64
CA PHE A 156 -13.23 -8.85 5.78
C PHE A 156 -12.76 -7.48 5.29
N LEU A 157 -13.23 -6.44 5.94
CA LEU A 157 -12.86 -5.04 5.68
C LEU A 157 -12.07 -4.52 6.88
N PHE A 158 -10.87 -4.00 6.65
CA PHE A 158 -10.02 -3.42 7.69
C PHE A 158 -9.76 -1.94 7.39
N ASP A 159 -10.18 -1.04 8.26
CA ASP A 159 -9.96 0.40 8.14
C ASP A 159 -8.84 0.83 9.08
N GLU A 160 -7.63 0.99 8.55
CA GLU A 160 -6.39 1.39 9.25
C GLU A 160 -6.18 0.68 10.61
N PRO A 161 -6.24 -0.65 10.68
CA PRO A 161 -6.30 -1.34 11.96
C PRO A 161 -5.03 -1.22 12.80
N LEU A 162 -3.85 -0.92 12.21
CA LEU A 162 -2.57 -0.83 12.92
C LEU A 162 -2.12 0.60 13.22
N SER A 163 -2.83 1.62 12.73
CA SER A 163 -2.42 3.03 12.79
C SER A 163 -2.21 3.60 14.21
N ASN A 164 -2.88 3.02 15.22
CA ASN A 164 -2.81 3.49 16.62
C ASN A 164 -1.83 2.70 17.48
N LEU A 165 -0.91 1.93 16.88
CA LEU A 165 0.05 1.08 17.58
C LEU A 165 1.48 1.58 17.42
N ASP A 166 2.33 1.27 18.39
CA ASP A 166 3.77 1.45 18.24
C ASP A 166 4.35 0.52 17.17
N ALA A 167 5.50 0.89 16.60
CA ALA A 167 6.10 0.18 15.47
C ALA A 167 6.40 -1.30 15.76
N LYS A 168 6.82 -1.64 17.00
CA LYS A 168 7.14 -3.04 17.36
C LYS A 168 5.89 -3.90 17.35
N LEU A 169 4.85 -3.43 18.03
CA LEU A 169 3.58 -4.14 18.11
C LEU A 169 2.86 -4.20 16.76
N GLY A 170 2.94 -3.12 15.96
CA GLY A 170 2.43 -3.09 14.58
C GLY A 170 3.09 -4.17 13.72
N ASN A 171 4.42 -4.32 13.82
CA ASN A 171 5.15 -5.37 13.09
C ASN A 171 4.72 -6.79 13.50
N GLU A 172 4.56 -7.05 14.81
CA GLU A 172 4.10 -8.35 15.33
C GLU A 172 2.71 -8.69 14.79
N LEU A 173 1.78 -7.73 14.88
CA LEU A 173 0.39 -7.93 14.44
C LEU A 173 0.25 -8.05 12.92
N ARG A 174 1.09 -7.35 12.15
CA ARG A 174 1.13 -7.51 10.69
C ARG A 174 1.44 -8.95 10.29
N VAL A 175 2.45 -9.56 10.94
CA VAL A 175 2.79 -10.98 10.71
C VAL A 175 1.61 -11.89 11.10
N GLU A 176 0.93 -11.60 12.22
CA GLU A 176 -0.26 -12.36 12.64
C GLU A 176 -1.41 -12.23 11.63
N ILE A 177 -1.68 -11.04 11.10
CA ILE A 177 -2.71 -10.82 10.08
C ILE A 177 -2.39 -11.61 8.80
N LYS A 178 -1.12 -11.62 8.33
CA LYS A 178 -0.71 -12.41 7.15
C LYS A 178 -0.92 -13.91 7.38
N LYS A 179 -0.51 -14.44 8.53
CA LYS A 179 -0.74 -15.84 8.91
C LYS A 179 -2.22 -16.17 8.98
N LEU A 180 -3.02 -15.27 9.56
CA LEU A 180 -4.45 -15.41 9.68
C LEU A 180 -5.12 -15.50 8.31
N HIS A 181 -4.76 -14.63 7.37
CA HIS A 181 -5.24 -14.67 6.00
C HIS A 181 -4.92 -16.01 5.33
N GLN A 182 -3.67 -16.49 5.44
CA GLN A 182 -3.26 -17.80 4.90
C GLN A 182 -4.04 -18.97 5.46
N GLN A 183 -4.45 -18.91 6.74
CA GLN A 183 -5.24 -19.96 7.39
C GLN A 183 -6.72 -19.92 7.02
N LEU A 184 -7.28 -18.74 6.81
CA LEU A 184 -8.71 -18.56 6.55
C LEU A 184 -9.06 -18.65 5.06
N GLY A 185 -8.17 -18.24 4.17
CA GLY A 185 -8.43 -18.11 2.73
C GLY A 185 -9.58 -17.15 2.40
N SER A 186 -9.90 -16.22 3.30
CA SER A 186 -10.99 -15.27 3.10
C SER A 186 -10.51 -14.05 2.34
N THR A 187 -11.40 -13.42 1.56
CA THR A 187 -11.10 -12.16 0.88
C THR A 187 -10.95 -11.02 1.89
N ILE A 188 -9.86 -10.24 1.77
CA ILE A 188 -9.58 -9.11 2.66
C ILE A 188 -9.42 -7.84 1.83
N ILE A 189 -10.09 -6.76 2.24
CA ILE A 189 -9.87 -5.39 1.76
C ILE A 189 -9.34 -4.59 2.95
N TYR A 190 -8.13 -4.09 2.83
CA TYR A 190 -7.38 -3.47 3.91
C TYR A 190 -6.98 -2.05 3.54
N VAL A 191 -7.36 -1.08 4.34
CA VAL A 191 -6.97 0.33 4.19
C VAL A 191 -5.77 0.62 5.05
N THR A 192 -4.74 1.25 4.48
CA THR A 192 -3.61 1.79 5.21
C THR A 192 -3.02 3.01 4.49
N HIS A 193 -2.22 3.79 5.19
CA HIS A 193 -1.30 4.77 4.62
C HIS A 193 0.17 4.32 4.77
N ASP A 194 0.42 3.17 5.41
CA ASP A 194 1.76 2.60 5.60
C ASP A 194 2.14 1.72 4.40
N GLN A 195 3.22 2.11 3.72
CA GLN A 195 3.73 1.38 2.55
C GLN A 195 4.28 -0.01 2.92
N VAL A 196 4.87 -0.14 4.12
CA VAL A 196 5.44 -1.43 4.56
C VAL A 196 4.31 -2.45 4.80
N GLU A 197 3.18 -2.00 5.37
CA GLU A 197 1.99 -2.84 5.48
C GLU A 197 1.50 -3.30 4.11
N ALA A 198 1.34 -2.35 3.18
CA ALA A 198 0.86 -2.63 1.83
C ALA A 198 1.77 -3.62 1.10
N MET A 199 3.07 -3.35 1.06
CA MET A 199 4.06 -4.19 0.35
C MET A 199 4.20 -5.59 0.94
N THR A 200 3.93 -5.77 2.25
CA THR A 200 4.13 -7.07 2.92
C THR A 200 2.86 -7.92 3.03
N LEU A 201 1.69 -7.29 3.15
CA LEU A 201 0.42 -7.99 3.33
C LEU A 201 -0.26 -8.33 2.01
N ALA A 202 -0.24 -7.41 1.05
CA ALA A 202 -1.08 -7.49 -0.13
C ALA A 202 -0.67 -8.60 -1.12
N ASP A 203 -1.67 -9.15 -1.78
CA ASP A 203 -1.51 -9.84 -3.06
C ASP A 203 -1.56 -8.82 -4.20
N ARG A 204 -2.47 -7.81 -4.11
CA ARG A 204 -2.49 -6.61 -4.96
C ARG A 204 -2.75 -5.35 -4.15
N ILE A 205 -2.20 -4.23 -4.63
CA ILE A 205 -2.35 -2.90 -4.03
C ILE A 205 -3.09 -1.99 -5.02
N ALA A 206 -4.15 -1.32 -4.54
CA ALA A 206 -4.79 -0.22 -5.25
C ALA A 206 -4.23 1.11 -4.72
N VAL A 207 -3.36 1.75 -5.50
CA VAL A 207 -2.80 3.07 -5.17
C VAL A 207 -3.80 4.13 -5.57
N MET A 208 -4.30 4.91 -4.59
CA MET A 208 -5.34 5.92 -4.79
C MET A 208 -4.81 7.34 -4.68
N LYS A 209 -5.33 8.23 -5.53
CA LYS A 209 -5.12 9.68 -5.47
C LYS A 209 -6.39 10.41 -5.88
N ASN A 210 -6.83 11.38 -5.07
CA ASN A 210 -7.96 12.25 -5.38
C ASN A 210 -9.23 11.50 -5.83
N GLY A 211 -9.58 10.42 -5.13
CA GLY A 211 -10.80 9.65 -5.42
C GLY A 211 -10.72 8.69 -6.60
N VAL A 212 -9.53 8.51 -7.18
CA VAL A 212 -9.31 7.64 -8.35
C VAL A 212 -8.20 6.63 -8.05
N ILE A 213 -8.34 5.40 -8.53
CA ILE A 213 -7.26 4.40 -8.50
C ILE A 213 -6.27 4.75 -9.62
N GLN A 214 -5.01 4.98 -9.25
CA GLN A 214 -3.92 5.28 -10.18
C GLN A 214 -3.31 4.01 -10.76
N GLN A 215 -3.11 2.99 -9.92
CA GLN A 215 -2.59 1.68 -10.33
C GLN A 215 -3.17 0.61 -9.39
N PHE A 216 -3.51 -0.54 -9.95
CA PHE A 216 -3.96 -1.71 -9.19
C PHE A 216 -3.22 -2.95 -9.67
N ASP A 217 -2.21 -3.37 -8.93
CA ASP A 217 -1.31 -4.44 -9.34
C ASP A 217 -0.64 -5.12 -8.14
N THR A 218 0.21 -6.12 -8.41
CA THR A 218 1.04 -6.74 -7.38
C THR A 218 2.02 -5.73 -6.77
N PRO A 219 2.46 -5.92 -5.51
CA PRO A 219 3.47 -5.05 -4.89
C PRO A 219 4.74 -4.91 -5.75
N GLU A 220 5.19 -6.00 -6.37
CA GLU A 220 6.38 -6.01 -7.21
C GLU A 220 6.22 -5.13 -8.46
N GLU A 221 5.09 -5.24 -9.18
CA GLU A 221 4.83 -4.43 -10.37
C GLU A 221 4.67 -2.94 -10.02
N ILE A 222 3.99 -2.61 -8.92
CA ILE A 222 3.87 -1.22 -8.45
C ILE A 222 5.22 -0.61 -8.12
N TYR A 223 6.13 -1.39 -7.51
CA TYR A 223 7.47 -0.93 -7.17
C TYR A 223 8.38 -0.78 -8.40
N ARG A 224 8.38 -1.79 -9.28
CA ARG A 224 9.27 -1.84 -10.45
C ARG A 224 8.76 -1.06 -11.64
N ARG A 225 7.42 -1.04 -11.85
CA ARG A 225 6.77 -0.47 -13.04
C ARG A 225 5.65 0.48 -12.68
N PRO A 226 5.92 1.57 -11.95
CA PRO A 226 4.90 2.57 -11.65
C PRO A 226 4.34 3.15 -12.95
N VAL A 227 3.00 3.22 -13.06
CA VAL A 227 2.32 3.69 -14.29
C VAL A 227 2.44 5.20 -14.50
N ASN A 228 2.76 5.94 -13.45
CA ASN A 228 2.95 7.38 -13.52
C ASN A 228 3.92 7.87 -12.42
N ARG A 229 4.35 9.11 -12.57
CA ARG A 229 5.27 9.78 -11.63
C ARG A 229 4.72 9.79 -10.20
N PHE A 230 3.41 9.98 -10.02
CA PHE A 230 2.83 9.98 -8.67
C PHE A 230 3.03 8.64 -7.95
N VAL A 231 2.76 7.50 -8.62
CA VAL A 231 2.97 6.18 -8.02
C VAL A 231 4.46 5.98 -7.72
N ALA A 232 5.36 6.40 -8.62
CA ALA A 232 6.80 6.33 -8.43
C ALA A 232 7.29 7.13 -7.22
N GLU A 233 6.77 8.35 -7.04
CA GLU A 233 7.07 9.23 -5.89
C GLU A 233 6.46 8.72 -4.59
N PHE A 234 5.25 8.14 -4.66
CA PHE A 234 4.54 7.72 -3.47
C PHE A 234 5.07 6.41 -2.90
N ILE A 235 5.63 5.52 -3.71
CA ILE A 235 6.10 4.19 -3.29
C ILE A 235 7.63 4.18 -3.13
N GLY A 236 8.08 3.78 -1.94
CA GLY A 236 9.50 3.65 -1.59
C GLY A 236 9.95 4.70 -0.56
N SER A 237 10.93 4.34 0.26
CA SER A 237 11.58 5.21 1.24
C SER A 237 13.07 4.87 1.29
N PRO A 238 13.97 5.77 0.83
CA PRO A 238 13.69 7.02 0.11
C PRO A 238 12.88 6.82 -1.17
N THR A 239 12.28 7.90 -1.67
CA THR A 239 11.57 7.90 -2.95
C THR A 239 12.52 7.67 -4.13
N MET A 240 11.99 7.41 -5.33
CA MET A 240 12.82 7.38 -6.55
C MET A 240 13.57 8.70 -6.75
N ASN A 241 14.77 8.62 -7.33
CA ASN A 241 15.50 9.76 -7.84
C ASN A 241 14.88 10.20 -9.17
N PHE A 242 14.60 11.47 -9.34
CA PHE A 242 14.04 12.04 -10.56
C PHE A 242 15.05 12.98 -11.21
N ILE A 243 15.41 12.71 -12.46
CA ILE A 243 16.39 13.46 -13.25
C ILE A 243 15.70 13.96 -14.52
N ASP A 244 15.53 15.27 -14.62
CA ASP A 244 14.91 15.90 -15.77
C ASP A 244 15.88 16.00 -16.95
N GLY A 245 15.41 15.69 -18.16
CA GLY A 245 16.20 15.74 -19.37
C GLY A 245 15.35 15.87 -20.63
N VAL A 246 16.00 15.61 -21.77
CA VAL A 246 15.38 15.63 -23.09
C VAL A 246 15.65 14.28 -23.77
N VAL A 247 14.61 13.70 -24.33
CA VAL A 247 14.72 12.45 -25.10
C VAL A 247 15.61 12.67 -26.32
N GLU A 248 16.51 11.74 -26.57
CA GLU A 248 17.38 11.71 -27.72
C GLU A 248 17.29 10.34 -28.42
N ILE A 249 16.86 10.33 -29.67
CA ILE A 249 16.77 9.11 -30.46
C ILE A 249 17.89 9.12 -31.51
N SER A 250 18.82 8.16 -31.43
CA SER A 250 19.90 7.98 -32.37
C SER A 250 19.98 6.51 -32.80
N ASP A 251 19.97 6.26 -34.11
CA ASP A 251 20.07 4.91 -34.68
C ASP A 251 19.04 3.91 -34.12
N GLY A 252 17.82 4.42 -33.79
CA GLY A 252 16.75 3.60 -33.20
C GLY A 252 16.90 3.34 -31.69
N ASN A 253 17.95 3.85 -31.05
CA ASN A 253 18.16 3.76 -29.60
C ASN A 253 17.62 5.00 -28.89
N VAL A 254 16.82 4.80 -27.88
CA VAL A 254 16.28 5.87 -27.04
C VAL A 254 17.26 6.17 -25.91
N GLY A 255 17.51 7.44 -25.68
CA GLY A 255 18.30 7.92 -24.56
C GLY A 255 17.66 9.16 -23.92
N LEU A 256 18.15 9.52 -22.74
CA LEU A 256 17.85 10.80 -22.11
C LEU A 256 19.12 11.62 -22.00
N ARG A 257 19.12 12.85 -22.51
CA ARG A 257 20.20 13.80 -22.34
C ARG A 257 19.93 14.75 -21.18
N VAL A 258 20.89 14.83 -20.27
CA VAL A 258 20.87 15.69 -19.07
C VAL A 258 22.15 16.54 -19.05
N GLY A 259 22.06 17.80 -19.48
CA GLY A 259 23.25 18.62 -19.73
C GLY A 259 24.15 17.97 -20.79
N ASP A 260 25.39 17.66 -20.41
CA ASP A 260 26.38 16.98 -21.25
C ASP A 260 26.35 15.44 -21.12
N HIS A 261 25.55 14.91 -20.22
CA HIS A 261 25.44 13.46 -19.95
C HIS A 261 24.33 12.84 -20.79
N ARG A 262 24.54 11.58 -21.22
CA ARG A 262 23.56 10.80 -21.96
C ARG A 262 23.36 9.45 -21.30
N PHE A 263 22.11 9.16 -20.92
CA PHE A 263 21.65 7.85 -20.45
C PHE A 263 21.08 7.05 -21.60
N ALA A 264 21.67 5.92 -21.94
CA ALA A 264 21.11 4.99 -22.94
C ALA A 264 20.05 4.11 -22.27
N LEU A 265 18.80 4.19 -22.72
CA LEU A 265 17.69 3.46 -22.12
C LEU A 265 17.45 2.15 -22.89
N GLU A 266 17.19 1.06 -22.16
CA GLU A 266 16.80 -0.19 -22.78
C GLU A 266 15.31 -0.12 -23.21
N PRO A 267 14.94 -0.67 -24.40
CA PRO A 267 13.54 -0.67 -24.84
C PRO A 267 12.57 -1.33 -23.85
N ALA A 268 13.05 -2.30 -23.05
CA ALA A 268 12.24 -2.99 -22.03
C ALA A 268 11.84 -2.10 -20.85
N THR A 269 12.51 -0.95 -20.64
CA THR A 269 12.18 0.02 -19.58
C THR A 269 11.09 1.00 -20.00
N LEU A 270 10.80 1.09 -21.29
CA LEU A 270 9.83 2.00 -21.88
C LEU A 270 8.44 1.36 -21.95
N GLY A 271 7.42 2.10 -21.59
CA GLY A 271 6.02 1.73 -21.78
C GLY A 271 5.47 2.11 -23.15
N SER A 272 6.06 3.15 -23.77
CA SER A 272 5.76 3.63 -25.11
C SER A 272 7.01 4.26 -25.74
N THR A 273 7.03 4.42 -27.04
CA THR A 273 8.11 5.10 -27.74
C THR A 273 7.93 6.62 -27.59
N PRO A 274 8.84 7.34 -26.92
CA PRO A 274 8.75 8.79 -26.80
C PRO A 274 9.14 9.47 -28.12
N ASP A 275 8.75 10.74 -28.27
CA ASP A 275 9.20 11.58 -29.40
C ASP A 275 10.62 12.10 -29.15
N ASP A 276 11.41 12.21 -30.22
CA ASP A 276 12.74 12.84 -30.16
C ASP A 276 12.62 14.32 -29.78
N GLY A 277 13.48 14.78 -28.87
CA GLY A 277 13.44 16.14 -28.33
C GLY A 277 12.36 16.38 -27.27
N ALA A 278 11.54 15.37 -26.91
CA ALA A 278 10.52 15.55 -25.88
C ALA A 278 11.13 15.72 -24.47
N PRO A 279 10.60 16.63 -23.64
CA PRO A 279 11.01 16.75 -22.24
C PRO A 279 10.52 15.54 -21.45
N ALA A 280 11.44 14.86 -20.76
CA ALA A 280 11.13 13.67 -19.95
C ALA A 280 11.89 13.67 -18.63
N THR A 281 11.42 12.86 -17.69
CA THR A 281 12.04 12.64 -16.39
C THR A 281 12.45 11.18 -16.26
N LEU A 282 13.73 10.92 -16.10
CA LEU A 282 14.26 9.61 -15.72
C LEU A 282 14.06 9.39 -14.24
N ALA A 283 13.56 8.25 -13.86
CA ALA A 283 13.38 7.86 -12.47
C ALA A 283 14.15 6.58 -12.14
N LEU A 284 14.93 6.62 -11.06
CA LEU A 284 15.79 5.55 -10.59
C LEU A 284 15.56 5.30 -9.10
N ARG A 285 15.43 4.04 -8.70
CA ARG A 285 15.38 3.67 -7.28
C ARG A 285 16.73 3.97 -6.61
N PRO A 286 16.77 4.27 -5.29
CA PRO A 286 18.03 4.53 -4.58
C PRO A 286 19.04 3.38 -4.66
N GLU A 287 18.60 2.14 -4.74
CA GLU A 287 19.45 0.96 -4.93
C GLU A 287 20.02 0.81 -6.34
N ALA A 288 19.47 1.49 -7.34
CA ALA A 288 19.97 1.52 -8.70
C ALA A 288 21.05 2.61 -8.92
N VAL A 289 21.32 3.43 -7.91
CA VAL A 289 22.39 4.44 -7.94
C VAL A 289 23.53 3.93 -7.05
N HIS A 290 24.54 3.35 -7.69
CA HIS A 290 25.68 2.76 -6.97
C HIS A 290 26.74 3.83 -6.67
N VAL A 291 27.24 3.83 -5.44
CA VAL A 291 28.27 4.76 -4.98
C VAL A 291 29.62 4.09 -4.92
N SER A 292 30.65 4.70 -5.49
CA SER A 292 32.04 4.28 -5.44
C SER A 292 32.93 5.42 -4.95
N ARG A 293 34.04 5.07 -4.30
CA ARG A 293 35.10 6.00 -3.88
C ARG A 293 36.16 6.23 -4.95
N SER A 294 36.16 5.41 -5.97
CA SER A 294 37.17 5.46 -7.01
C SER A 294 36.54 5.83 -8.35
N PRO A 295 37.19 6.68 -9.14
CA PRO A 295 36.71 6.99 -10.47
C PRO A 295 36.69 5.72 -11.34
N GLY A 296 35.84 5.71 -12.36
CA GLY A 296 35.71 4.63 -13.34
C GLY A 296 35.21 5.18 -14.66
N ALA A 297 35.35 4.43 -15.75
CA ALA A 297 35.07 4.90 -17.11
C ALA A 297 33.60 5.29 -17.37
N ALA A 298 32.67 4.74 -16.56
CA ALA A 298 31.21 5.01 -16.66
C ALA A 298 30.66 5.66 -15.38
N ARG A 299 31.51 6.24 -14.53
CA ARG A 299 31.14 6.80 -13.25
C ARG A 299 31.18 8.30 -13.26
N GLU A 300 30.16 8.90 -12.69
CA GLU A 300 29.95 10.35 -12.65
C GLU A 300 30.33 10.91 -11.28
N ALA A 301 31.18 11.94 -11.24
CA ALA A 301 31.58 12.59 -10.00
C ALA A 301 30.40 13.34 -9.36
N ALA A 302 30.20 13.15 -8.07
CA ALA A 302 29.16 13.79 -7.27
C ALA A 302 29.68 14.18 -5.89
N GLN A 303 29.06 15.18 -5.27
CA GLN A 303 29.41 15.63 -3.93
C GLN A 303 28.41 15.12 -2.90
N VAL A 304 28.89 14.44 -1.86
CA VAL A 304 28.04 13.96 -0.76
C VAL A 304 27.53 15.16 0.04
N THR A 305 26.21 15.26 0.18
CA THR A 305 25.55 16.33 0.96
C THR A 305 25.20 15.85 2.37
N VAL A 306 24.61 14.65 2.50
CA VAL A 306 24.18 14.06 3.77
C VAL A 306 24.39 12.55 3.75
N THR A 307 24.65 11.96 4.92
CA THR A 307 24.63 10.52 5.14
C THR A 307 23.68 10.19 6.29
N GLU A 308 22.77 9.23 6.08
CA GLU A 308 21.78 8.77 7.09
C GLU A 308 22.03 7.29 7.41
N PRO A 309 22.78 6.98 8.48
CA PRO A 309 22.97 5.59 8.90
C PRO A 309 21.65 5.01 9.46
N MET A 310 21.16 3.92 8.84
CA MET A 310 19.92 3.25 9.19
C MET A 310 20.15 1.88 9.89
N GLY A 311 21.36 1.65 10.38
CA GLY A 311 21.80 0.40 11.00
C GLY A 311 22.48 -0.52 9.96
N PRO A 312 21.76 -1.44 9.32
CA PRO A 312 22.37 -2.36 8.34
C PRO A 312 22.72 -1.71 7.01
N GLU A 313 22.18 -0.53 6.75
CA GLU A 313 22.36 0.24 5.51
C GLU A 313 22.53 1.74 5.83
N THR A 314 23.07 2.48 4.88
CA THR A 314 23.17 3.95 4.92
C THR A 314 22.58 4.53 3.65
N ILE A 315 21.78 5.58 3.80
CA ILE A 315 21.33 6.40 2.68
C ILE A 315 22.37 7.51 2.51
N VAL A 316 22.93 7.61 1.31
CA VAL A 316 23.86 8.66 0.89
C VAL A 316 23.13 9.61 -0.04
N TRP A 317 23.04 10.86 0.35
CA TRP A 317 22.54 11.95 -0.49
C TRP A 317 23.70 12.64 -1.15
N SER A 318 23.64 12.79 -2.46
CA SER A 318 24.70 13.44 -3.26
C SER A 318 24.12 14.42 -4.26
N ASP A 319 24.85 15.51 -4.52
CA ASP A 319 24.56 16.43 -5.62
C ASP A 319 25.33 15.97 -6.86
N TRP A 320 24.60 15.68 -7.92
CA TRP A 320 25.11 15.34 -9.24
C TRP A 320 24.46 16.23 -10.31
N ALA A 321 25.23 17.04 -10.99
CA ALA A 321 24.76 17.94 -12.06
C ALA A 321 23.56 18.81 -11.63
N GLY A 322 23.53 19.27 -10.36
CA GLY A 322 22.42 20.04 -9.79
C GLY A 322 21.18 19.21 -9.40
N ASN A 323 21.26 17.88 -9.46
CA ASN A 323 20.21 16.98 -9.00
C ASN A 323 20.60 16.36 -7.65
N SER A 324 19.71 16.44 -6.67
CA SER A 324 19.90 15.73 -5.40
C SER A 324 19.47 14.27 -5.56
N LEU A 325 20.42 13.35 -5.42
CA LEU A 325 20.23 11.91 -5.60
C LEU A 325 20.45 11.17 -4.29
N SER A 326 19.62 10.20 -4.01
CA SER A 326 19.77 9.27 -2.91
C SER A 326 20.28 7.92 -3.40
N SER A 327 21.22 7.34 -2.66
CA SER A 327 21.75 6.01 -2.91
C SER A 327 21.66 5.17 -1.64
N ARG A 328 21.40 3.89 -1.78
CA ARG A 328 21.35 2.95 -0.67
C ARG A 328 22.58 2.05 -0.69
N ILE A 329 23.37 2.08 0.37
CA ILE A 329 24.63 1.31 0.48
C ILE A 329 24.68 0.52 1.80
N SER A 330 25.35 -0.63 1.78
CA SER A 330 25.55 -1.47 2.96
C SER A 330 26.79 -1.11 3.78
N ASP A 331 27.81 -0.51 3.15
CA ASP A 331 29.05 -0.09 3.81
C ASP A 331 29.32 1.38 3.54
N SER A 332 29.25 2.20 4.59
CA SER A 332 29.43 3.65 4.53
C SER A 332 30.60 4.16 5.36
N SER A 333 31.47 3.27 5.86
CA SER A 333 32.46 3.59 6.92
C SER A 333 33.35 4.80 6.61
N ASP A 334 33.57 5.14 5.33
CA ASP A 334 34.45 6.25 4.91
C ASP A 334 33.78 7.30 4.01
N ILE A 335 32.43 7.27 3.86
CA ILE A 335 31.70 8.28 3.10
C ILE A 335 31.22 9.35 4.07
N GLN A 336 31.70 10.60 3.86
CA GLN A 336 31.40 11.72 4.74
C GLN A 336 30.77 12.87 3.95
N PRO A 337 29.88 13.65 4.54
CA PRO A 337 29.38 14.89 3.94
C PRO A 337 30.51 15.81 3.50
N GLY A 338 30.38 16.42 2.32
CA GLY A 338 31.40 17.23 1.68
C GLY A 338 32.48 16.44 0.91
N GLY A 339 32.47 15.11 1.01
CA GLY A 339 33.37 14.25 0.24
C GLY A 339 32.92 14.07 -1.20
N GLU A 340 33.88 13.75 -2.07
CA GLU A 340 33.63 13.38 -3.46
C GLU A 340 33.35 11.86 -3.54
N VAL A 341 32.35 11.49 -4.33
CA VAL A 341 32.01 10.11 -4.69
C VAL A 341 31.76 9.99 -6.17
N PHE A 342 31.74 8.77 -6.67
CA PHE A 342 31.48 8.49 -8.08
C PHE A 342 30.23 7.60 -8.19
N LEU A 343 29.24 8.09 -8.95
CA LEU A 343 27.98 7.42 -9.16
C LEU A 343 28.00 6.57 -10.43
N ASP A 344 27.43 5.38 -10.33
CA ASP A 344 27.14 4.48 -11.45
C ASP A 344 25.64 4.18 -11.44
N PHE A 345 24.98 4.29 -12.60
CA PHE A 345 23.53 4.21 -12.73
C PHE A 345 23.11 2.89 -13.38
N ASP A 346 22.46 2.03 -12.63
CA ASP A 346 21.81 0.83 -13.18
C ASP A 346 20.49 1.22 -13.87
N LEU A 347 20.51 1.31 -15.18
CA LEU A 347 19.36 1.71 -15.99
C LEU A 347 18.39 0.55 -16.30
N SER A 348 18.72 -0.69 -15.93
CA SER A 348 17.88 -1.87 -16.23
C SER A 348 16.50 -1.83 -15.57
N SER A 349 16.37 -1.12 -14.45
CA SER A 349 15.12 -0.90 -13.70
C SER A 349 14.61 0.55 -13.77
N ALA A 350 15.17 1.36 -14.67
CA ALA A 350 14.78 2.75 -14.85
C ALA A 350 13.31 2.89 -15.32
N SER A 351 12.69 4.00 -15.00
CA SER A 351 11.40 4.40 -15.56
C SER A 351 11.54 5.78 -16.19
N LEU A 352 10.90 5.98 -17.35
CA LEU A 352 10.86 7.27 -18.02
C LEU A 352 9.42 7.82 -17.94
N PHE A 353 9.29 9.07 -17.55
CA PHE A 353 7.98 9.73 -17.44
C PHE A 353 7.92 10.96 -18.32
N ASP A 354 6.79 11.19 -18.97
CA ASP A 354 6.47 12.45 -19.61
C ASP A 354 6.46 13.56 -18.56
N ARG A 355 7.12 14.67 -18.87
CA ARG A 355 7.26 15.80 -17.93
C ARG A 355 5.98 16.62 -17.81
N ALA A 356 5.09 16.61 -18.81
CA ALA A 356 3.89 17.41 -18.84
C ALA A 356 2.75 16.78 -18.01
N ASP A 357 2.54 15.47 -18.15
CA ASP A 357 1.43 14.78 -17.50
C ASP A 357 1.84 13.68 -16.52
N GLY A 358 3.13 13.36 -16.46
CA GLY A 358 3.70 12.38 -15.54
C GLY A 358 3.40 10.93 -15.91
N ARG A 359 2.85 10.64 -17.09
CA ARG A 359 2.64 9.25 -17.55
C ARG A 359 3.96 8.58 -17.85
N ARG A 360 4.02 7.27 -17.65
CA ARG A 360 5.15 6.45 -18.08
C ARG A 360 5.22 6.40 -19.60
N LEU A 361 6.42 6.69 -20.12
CA LEU A 361 6.78 6.62 -21.52
C LEU A 361 7.31 5.24 -21.89
#